data_4f0eb27d6af286dc7fe1b3c32d563887
#
_entry.id   4f0eb27d6af286dc7fe1b3c32d563887
#
_cell.length_a   1.000
_cell.length_b   1.000
_cell.length_c   1.000
_cell.angle_alpha   90.00
_cell.angle_beta   90.00
_cell.angle_gamma   90.00
#
_symmetry.space_group_name_H-M   'P 1'
#
loop_
_entity.id
_entity.type
_entity.pdbx_description
1 polymer ?
#
loop_
_entity_poly.entity_id
_entity_poly.type
_entity_poly.pdbx_seq_one_letter_code
_entity_poly.pdbx_strand_id
1 'polypeptide(L)'
;MKIKRVISCLLVAVFSMSLLLVQESAQAKIGTVQKILPSELHVEGRYIYNAEGEKVRLTGANIPDLQWATGGDNDLMKRVGLLCDSWNANCVRLCVHSKFWFGQEWYQGKSYGDYRKKVDNVINQITSRGKYVILNLHEFYAITEQQKDFWNDAVEVYGNNPGVIFGLLNEPHDIDWEMWRNGGMLETTDSYGKKTQRVYGHQEI
;
A
#
# COMPACT_ATOMS: atom_id res chain seq x y z
N MET A 1 -36.74 -60.96 -10.41
CA MET A 1 -35.97 -60.00 -11.23
C MET A 1 -36.25 -58.51 -10.90
N LYS A 2 -37.41 -58.12 -10.35
CA LYS A 2 -37.77 -56.73 -10.03
C LYS A 2 -37.14 -56.15 -8.75
N ILE A 3 -36.92 -56.97 -7.71
CA ILE A 3 -36.36 -56.50 -6.42
C ILE A 3 -34.88 -56.08 -6.53
N LYS A 4 -34.05 -56.80 -7.31
CA LYS A 4 -32.63 -56.43 -7.48
C LYS A 4 -32.41 -55.10 -8.19
N ARG A 5 -33.33 -54.68 -9.08
CA ARG A 5 -33.25 -53.36 -9.76
C ARG A 5 -33.62 -52.18 -8.83
N VAL A 6 -34.57 -52.39 -7.91
CA VAL A 6 -35.00 -51.36 -6.95
C VAL A 6 -33.89 -51.08 -5.92
N ILE A 7 -33.22 -52.12 -5.41
CA ILE A 7 -32.11 -51.99 -4.46
C ILE A 7 -30.91 -51.28 -5.11
N SER A 8 -30.62 -51.59 -6.39
CA SER A 8 -29.53 -50.94 -7.11
C SER A 8 -29.79 -49.45 -7.36
N CYS A 9 -31.02 -49.03 -7.68
CA CYS A 9 -31.40 -47.62 -7.83
C CYS A 9 -31.36 -46.85 -6.51
N LEU A 10 -31.76 -47.47 -5.39
CA LEU A 10 -31.70 -46.84 -4.05
C LEU A 10 -30.24 -46.64 -3.59
N LEU A 11 -29.36 -47.61 -3.84
CA LEU A 11 -27.94 -47.48 -3.46
C LEU A 11 -27.23 -46.40 -4.29
N VAL A 12 -27.54 -46.25 -5.57
CA VAL A 12 -26.97 -45.16 -6.41
C VAL A 12 -27.49 -43.81 -5.99
N ALA A 13 -28.79 -43.69 -5.60
CA ALA A 13 -29.36 -42.44 -5.14
C ALA A 13 -28.77 -41.98 -3.76
N VAL A 14 -28.53 -42.91 -2.85
CA VAL A 14 -27.91 -42.60 -1.55
C VAL A 14 -26.44 -42.22 -1.75
N PHE A 15 -25.72 -42.87 -2.66
CA PHE A 15 -24.32 -42.54 -2.92
C PHE A 15 -24.15 -41.16 -3.60
N SER A 16 -25.04 -40.80 -4.53
CA SER A 16 -25.04 -39.49 -5.19
C SER A 16 -25.43 -38.35 -4.21
N MET A 17 -26.37 -38.61 -3.29
CA MET A 17 -26.75 -37.63 -2.28
C MET A 17 -25.66 -37.41 -1.23
N SER A 18 -24.91 -38.44 -0.86
CA SER A 18 -23.75 -38.30 0.03
C SER A 18 -22.58 -37.58 -0.65
N LEU A 19 -22.36 -37.73 -1.96
CA LEU A 19 -21.36 -36.95 -2.69
C LEU A 19 -21.74 -35.47 -2.76
N LEU A 20 -23.01 -35.14 -2.97
CA LEU A 20 -23.48 -33.75 -2.99
C LEU A 20 -23.31 -33.06 -1.61
N LEU A 21 -23.62 -33.75 -0.53
CA LEU A 21 -23.43 -33.25 0.84
C LEU A 21 -21.95 -33.06 1.21
N VAL A 22 -21.06 -33.91 0.71
CA VAL A 22 -19.60 -33.74 0.89
C VAL A 22 -19.09 -32.57 0.05
N GLN A 23 -19.65 -32.33 -1.13
CA GLN A 23 -19.26 -31.21 -1.98
C GLN A 23 -19.72 -29.86 -1.41
N GLU A 24 -20.93 -29.77 -0.84
CA GLU A 24 -21.40 -28.58 -0.11
C GLU A 24 -20.58 -28.31 1.16
N SER A 25 -20.19 -29.34 1.91
CA SER A 25 -19.36 -29.17 3.11
C SER A 25 -17.90 -28.80 2.78
N ALA A 26 -17.40 -29.15 1.61
CA ALA A 26 -16.07 -28.75 1.15
C ALA A 26 -16.06 -27.29 0.62
N GLN A 27 -17.14 -26.86 0.00
CA GLN A 27 -17.28 -25.47 -0.49
C GLN A 27 -17.55 -24.47 0.63
N ALA A 28 -18.19 -24.87 1.71
CA ALA A 28 -18.41 -24.06 2.90
C ALA A 28 -17.15 -23.85 3.76
N LYS A 29 -16.03 -24.53 3.46
CA LYS A 29 -14.74 -24.38 4.15
C LYS A 29 -13.70 -23.55 3.41
N ILE A 30 -13.99 -23.05 2.22
CA ILE A 30 -13.24 -21.94 1.65
C ILE A 30 -13.83 -20.67 2.27
N GLY A 31 -13.60 -20.49 3.55
CA GLY A 31 -13.82 -19.22 4.20
C GLY A 31 -13.02 -18.19 3.42
N THR A 32 -13.71 -17.21 2.84
CA THR A 32 -13.08 -15.98 2.39
C THR A 32 -12.18 -15.55 3.54
N VAL A 33 -10.86 -15.60 3.35
CA VAL A 33 -9.92 -15.00 4.31
C VAL A 33 -10.32 -13.54 4.34
N GLN A 34 -11.08 -13.16 5.37
CA GLN A 34 -11.49 -11.79 5.54
C GLN A 34 -10.20 -11.00 5.71
N LYS A 35 -9.92 -10.12 4.75
CA LYS A 35 -8.73 -9.26 4.78
C LYS A 35 -8.85 -8.42 6.05
N ILE A 36 -8.06 -8.74 7.06
CA ILE A 36 -8.04 -8.00 8.32
C ILE A 36 -7.22 -6.74 8.05
N LEU A 37 -7.90 -5.66 7.66
CA LEU A 37 -7.26 -4.35 7.58
C LEU A 37 -7.10 -3.80 9.00
N PRO A 38 -6.08 -2.97 9.27
CA PRO A 38 -5.98 -2.28 10.55
C PRO A 38 -7.12 -1.29 10.73
N SER A 39 -7.39 -0.91 11.97
CA SER A 39 -8.40 0.10 12.30
C SER A 39 -7.99 1.47 11.74
N GLU A 40 -8.97 2.27 11.33
CA GLU A 40 -8.73 3.63 10.87
C GLU A 40 -8.07 4.49 11.98
N LEU A 41 -7.13 5.34 11.60
CA LEU A 41 -6.44 6.24 12.52
C LEU A 41 -6.95 7.67 12.40
N HIS A 42 -7.02 8.35 13.54
CA HIS A 42 -7.27 9.78 13.60
C HIS A 42 -6.35 10.46 14.61
N VAL A 43 -6.20 11.77 14.51
CA VAL A 43 -5.41 12.58 15.42
C VAL A 43 -6.33 13.36 16.35
N GLU A 44 -6.11 13.23 17.66
CA GLU A 44 -6.75 14.05 18.67
C GLU A 44 -5.68 14.70 19.57
N GLY A 45 -5.62 16.03 19.51
CA GLY A 45 -4.55 16.80 20.16
C GLY A 45 -3.17 16.42 19.61
N ARG A 46 -2.35 15.80 20.46
CA ARG A 46 -0.98 15.37 20.09
C ARG A 46 -0.81 13.86 19.96
N TYR A 47 -1.90 13.13 19.92
CA TYR A 47 -1.88 11.68 19.91
C TYR A 47 -2.64 11.11 18.70
N ILE A 48 -2.27 9.90 18.35
CA ILE A 48 -2.97 9.09 17.33
C ILE A 48 -3.85 8.09 18.06
N TYR A 49 -5.09 7.95 17.59
CA TYR A 49 -6.07 6.99 18.08
C TYR A 49 -6.60 6.13 16.94
N ASN A 50 -7.02 4.91 17.27
CA ASN A 50 -7.77 4.05 16.35
C ASN A 50 -9.27 4.37 16.41
N ALA A 51 -10.07 3.73 15.55
CA ALA A 51 -11.53 3.94 15.53
C ALA A 51 -12.23 3.48 16.83
N GLU A 52 -11.58 2.62 17.62
CA GLU A 52 -12.06 2.15 18.91
C GLU A 52 -11.72 3.13 20.07
N GLY A 53 -11.05 4.24 19.77
CA GLY A 53 -10.64 5.25 20.75
C GLY A 53 -9.40 4.87 21.57
N GLU A 54 -8.67 3.86 21.16
CA GLU A 54 -7.43 3.45 21.81
C GLU A 54 -6.25 4.25 21.23
N LYS A 55 -5.35 4.69 22.12
CA LYS A 55 -4.13 5.38 21.73
C LYS A 55 -3.17 4.45 20.99
N VAL A 56 -2.78 4.82 19.79
CA VAL A 56 -1.87 4.05 18.94
C VAL A 56 -0.46 4.67 18.96
N ARG A 57 0.54 3.83 19.18
CA ARG A 57 1.94 4.17 18.94
C ARG A 57 2.43 3.43 17.70
N LEU A 58 2.81 4.14 16.67
CA LEU A 58 3.40 3.55 15.47
C LEU A 58 4.87 3.21 15.73
N THR A 59 5.23 1.94 15.54
CA THR A 59 6.58 1.42 15.72
C THR A 59 6.96 0.55 14.53
N GLY A 60 8.14 0.78 13.98
CA GLY A 60 8.58 0.05 12.80
C GLY A 60 9.87 0.57 12.20
N ALA A 61 10.06 0.31 10.92
CA ALA A 61 11.24 0.73 10.19
C ALA A 61 10.91 1.14 8.75
N ASN A 62 11.88 1.83 8.13
CA ASN A 62 11.81 2.15 6.72
C ASN A 62 12.19 0.93 5.87
N ILE A 63 11.47 0.75 4.77
CA ILE A 63 11.96 0.01 3.62
C ILE A 63 12.48 1.06 2.63
N PRO A 64 13.77 1.00 2.27
CA PRO A 64 14.34 1.95 1.32
C PRO A 64 13.62 1.85 -0.02
N ASP A 65 13.72 2.92 -0.78
CA ASP A 65 13.12 3.06 -2.09
C ASP A 65 13.39 1.84 -2.98
N LEU A 66 12.38 1.38 -3.67
CA LEU A 66 12.41 0.14 -4.45
C LEU A 66 13.52 0.12 -5.50
N GLN A 67 13.88 1.28 -6.08
CA GLN A 67 14.96 1.38 -7.05
C GLN A 67 16.35 1.08 -6.46
N TRP A 68 16.51 1.21 -5.15
CA TRP A 68 17.77 0.96 -4.45
C TRP A 68 17.77 -0.34 -3.62
N ALA A 69 16.70 -1.12 -3.69
CA ALA A 69 16.61 -2.37 -2.97
C ALA A 69 17.69 -3.35 -3.46
N THR A 70 18.70 -3.58 -2.65
CA THR A 70 19.70 -4.64 -2.90
C THR A 70 19.04 -6.00 -2.78
N GLY A 71 19.42 -6.96 -3.64
CA GLY A 71 18.80 -8.29 -3.68
C GLY A 71 17.47 -8.34 -4.42
N GLY A 72 17.02 -7.21 -4.99
CA GLY A 72 15.83 -7.13 -5.84
C GLY A 72 14.52 -7.38 -5.08
N ASP A 73 13.49 -7.74 -5.82
CA ASP A 73 12.12 -7.85 -5.32
C ASP A 73 11.93 -8.94 -4.25
N ASN A 74 12.69 -10.04 -4.32
CA ASN A 74 12.58 -11.12 -3.35
C ASN A 74 13.04 -10.69 -1.95
N ASP A 75 14.07 -9.85 -1.88
CA ASP A 75 14.58 -9.34 -0.62
C ASP A 75 13.59 -8.35 0.02
N LEU A 76 12.86 -7.57 -0.80
CA LEU A 76 11.81 -6.68 -0.34
C LEU A 76 10.71 -7.43 0.41
N MET A 77 10.21 -8.55 -0.14
CA MET A 77 9.18 -9.35 0.52
C MET A 77 9.68 -10.01 1.81
N LYS A 78 10.95 -10.43 1.84
CA LYS A 78 11.58 -10.93 3.07
C LYS A 78 11.65 -9.85 4.14
N ARG A 79 11.97 -8.61 3.77
CA ARG A 79 12.00 -7.47 4.71
C ARG A 79 10.63 -7.17 5.28
N VAL A 80 9.57 -7.18 4.45
CA VAL A 80 8.19 -7.03 4.92
C VAL A 80 7.84 -8.11 5.95
N GLY A 81 8.12 -9.38 5.63
CA GLY A 81 7.90 -10.49 6.56
C GLY A 81 8.71 -10.34 7.85
N LEU A 82 10.00 -9.98 7.76
CA LEU A 82 10.86 -9.76 8.92
C LEU A 82 10.31 -8.65 9.83
N LEU A 83 9.92 -7.51 9.28
CA LEU A 83 9.40 -6.39 10.04
C LEU A 83 8.04 -6.72 10.68
N CYS A 84 7.10 -7.23 9.89
CA CYS A 84 5.74 -7.44 10.34
C CYS A 84 5.57 -8.67 11.24
N ASP A 85 6.26 -9.77 10.92
CA ASP A 85 6.02 -11.07 11.54
C ASP A 85 7.08 -11.37 12.62
N SER A 86 8.36 -11.01 12.42
CA SER A 86 9.44 -11.33 13.36
C SER A 86 9.72 -10.20 14.35
N TRP A 87 9.75 -8.95 13.91
CA TRP A 87 9.99 -7.79 14.76
C TRP A 87 8.70 -7.22 15.37
N ASN A 88 7.56 -7.75 14.95
CA ASN A 88 6.25 -7.27 15.35
C ASN A 88 6.04 -5.75 15.16
N ALA A 89 6.63 -5.20 14.12
CA ALA A 89 6.37 -3.82 13.72
C ALA A 89 4.88 -3.66 13.38
N ASN A 90 4.26 -2.59 13.85
CA ASN A 90 2.88 -2.27 13.48
C ASN A 90 2.79 -1.23 12.36
N CYS A 91 3.93 -0.66 11.95
CA CYS A 91 4.01 0.32 10.88
C CYS A 91 5.29 0.13 10.06
N VAL A 92 5.18 0.23 8.74
CA VAL A 92 6.32 0.21 7.82
C VAL A 92 6.28 1.46 6.95
N ARG A 93 7.37 2.20 6.88
CA ARG A 93 7.47 3.32 5.95
C ARG A 93 8.06 2.85 4.63
N LEU A 94 7.26 2.87 3.58
CA LEU A 94 7.63 2.51 2.21
C LEU A 94 7.97 3.76 1.42
N CYS A 95 9.22 3.87 1.00
CA CYS A 95 9.70 4.98 0.19
C CYS A 95 9.43 4.72 -1.28
N VAL A 96 8.77 5.66 -1.97
CA VAL A 96 8.43 5.59 -3.39
C VAL A 96 8.84 6.86 -4.12
N HIS A 97 8.91 6.80 -5.44
CA HIS A 97 9.35 7.91 -6.27
C HIS A 97 8.44 8.11 -7.48
N SER A 98 8.01 9.36 -7.73
CA SER A 98 7.05 9.71 -8.78
C SER A 98 7.52 9.35 -10.19
N LYS A 99 8.80 9.52 -10.50
CA LYS A 99 9.36 9.18 -11.82
C LYS A 99 9.19 7.71 -12.18
N PHE A 100 9.44 6.80 -11.22
CA PHE A 100 9.23 5.37 -11.43
C PHE A 100 7.75 5.02 -11.50
N TRP A 101 6.94 5.72 -10.73
CA TRP A 101 5.48 5.58 -10.75
C TRP A 101 4.89 5.87 -12.12
N PHE A 102 5.37 6.91 -12.78
CA PHE A 102 4.89 7.32 -14.11
C PHE A 102 5.71 6.75 -15.28
N GLY A 103 6.65 5.86 -15.03
CA GLY A 103 7.42 5.20 -16.09
C GLY A 103 8.44 6.10 -16.78
N GLN A 104 8.86 7.18 -16.13
CA GLN A 104 9.89 8.07 -16.65
C GLN A 104 11.30 7.53 -16.45
N GLU A 105 11.45 6.62 -15.52
CA GLU A 105 12.71 5.92 -15.24
C GLU A 105 12.46 4.42 -15.01
N TRP A 106 13.48 3.61 -15.26
CA TRP A 106 13.45 2.17 -15.05
C TRP A 106 14.02 1.82 -13.68
N TYR A 107 13.24 1.19 -12.83
CA TYR A 107 13.74 0.67 -11.57
C TYR A 107 14.29 -0.75 -11.76
N GLN A 108 15.52 -1.00 -11.32
CA GLN A 108 16.16 -2.32 -11.44
C GLN A 108 16.03 -2.94 -12.86
N GLY A 109 16.00 -2.12 -13.91
CA GLY A 109 15.83 -2.56 -15.30
C GLY A 109 14.42 -3.00 -15.69
N LYS A 110 13.40 -2.71 -14.86
CA LYS A 110 12.00 -3.09 -15.10
C LYS A 110 11.13 -1.89 -15.41
N SER A 111 10.01 -2.13 -16.10
CA SER A 111 9.04 -1.11 -16.46
C SER A 111 8.28 -0.52 -15.26
N TYR A 112 7.68 0.66 -15.44
CA TYR A 112 6.88 1.30 -14.39
C TYR A 112 5.67 0.45 -13.98
N GLY A 113 5.07 -0.31 -14.89
CA GLY A 113 3.98 -1.21 -14.57
C GLY A 113 4.38 -2.29 -13.55
N ASP A 114 5.63 -2.70 -13.57
CA ASP A 114 6.19 -3.59 -12.54
C ASP A 114 6.44 -2.83 -11.24
N TYR A 115 6.85 -1.56 -11.29
CA TYR A 115 7.03 -0.72 -10.11
C TYR A 115 5.71 -0.51 -9.36
N ARG A 116 4.65 -0.06 -10.03
CA ARG A 116 3.31 0.13 -9.42
C ARG A 116 2.78 -1.17 -8.82
N LYS A 117 2.86 -2.27 -9.56
CA LYS A 117 2.47 -3.61 -9.06
C LYS A 117 3.26 -4.01 -7.81
N LYS A 118 4.54 -3.65 -7.76
CA LYS A 118 5.38 -3.93 -6.61
C LYS A 118 4.97 -3.11 -5.40
N VAL A 119 4.74 -1.81 -5.57
CA VAL A 119 4.22 -0.93 -4.51
C VAL A 119 2.88 -1.47 -3.98
N ASP A 120 1.95 -1.79 -4.87
CA ASP A 120 0.64 -2.36 -4.52
C ASP A 120 0.78 -3.68 -3.74
N ASN A 121 1.65 -4.58 -4.19
CA ASN A 121 1.91 -5.84 -3.51
C ASN A 121 2.48 -5.62 -2.09
N VAL A 122 3.43 -4.70 -1.91
CA VAL A 122 3.98 -4.37 -0.59
C VAL A 122 2.90 -3.82 0.33
N ILE A 123 2.13 -2.84 -0.13
CA ILE A 123 1.02 -2.25 0.64
C ILE A 123 0.03 -3.33 1.06
N ASN A 124 -0.40 -4.17 0.13
CA ASN A 124 -1.32 -5.26 0.40
C ASN A 124 -0.74 -6.29 1.39
N GLN A 125 0.55 -6.63 1.28
CA GLN A 125 1.22 -7.54 2.21
C GLN A 125 1.28 -6.99 3.63
N ILE A 126 1.45 -5.69 3.80
CA ILE A 126 1.50 -5.04 5.12
C ILE A 126 0.08 -4.90 5.69
N THR A 127 -0.84 -4.31 4.92
CA THR A 127 -2.18 -3.99 5.43
C THR A 127 -3.03 -5.23 5.69
N SER A 128 -2.87 -6.29 4.89
CA SER A 128 -3.56 -7.58 5.14
C SER A 128 -3.11 -8.31 6.41
N ARG A 129 -2.01 -7.88 7.03
CA ARG A 129 -1.54 -8.33 8.34
C ARG A 129 -2.08 -7.47 9.49
N GLY A 130 -3.01 -6.55 9.24
CA GLY A 130 -3.49 -5.59 10.23
C GLY A 130 -2.43 -4.57 10.63
N LYS A 131 -1.48 -4.25 9.76
CA LYS A 131 -0.38 -3.30 9.99
C LYS A 131 -0.55 -2.07 9.12
N TYR A 132 0.07 -0.96 9.52
CA TYR A 132 0.05 0.30 8.80
C TYR A 132 1.23 0.44 7.85
N VAL A 133 1.02 1.13 6.75
CA VAL A 133 2.09 1.54 5.84
C VAL A 133 2.07 3.05 5.65
N ILE A 134 3.18 3.70 5.88
CA ILE A 134 3.37 5.09 5.46
C ILE A 134 3.88 5.04 4.01
N LEU A 135 2.98 5.33 3.07
CA LEU A 135 3.36 5.53 1.67
C LEU A 135 4.03 6.90 1.57
N ASN A 136 5.34 6.91 1.50
CA ASN A 136 6.12 8.14 1.54
C ASN A 136 6.68 8.47 0.15
N LEU A 137 6.34 9.65 -0.34
CA LEU A 137 6.99 10.22 -1.51
C LEU A 137 8.42 10.63 -1.14
N HIS A 138 9.40 9.78 -1.52
CA HIS A 138 10.79 9.94 -1.10
C HIS A 138 11.55 10.88 -2.04
N GLU A 139 11.04 12.09 -2.14
CA GLU A 139 11.57 13.17 -2.93
C GLU A 139 11.85 14.40 -2.06
N PHE A 140 12.45 15.41 -2.64
CA PHE A 140 13.09 16.52 -1.93
C PHE A 140 12.62 17.87 -2.47
N TYR A 141 12.97 18.95 -1.79
CA TYR A 141 12.71 20.35 -2.12
C TYR A 141 11.25 20.76 -1.94
N ALA A 142 10.48 20.76 -3.02
CA ALA A 142 9.11 21.23 -3.05
C ALA A 142 8.22 20.30 -3.87
N ILE A 143 6.91 20.35 -3.64
CA ILE A 143 5.94 19.60 -4.43
C ILE A 143 5.67 20.36 -5.72
N THR A 144 6.02 19.77 -6.85
CA THR A 144 5.72 20.28 -8.20
C THR A 144 4.52 19.55 -8.80
N GLU A 145 4.15 19.84 -10.04
CA GLU A 145 3.04 19.18 -10.73
C GLU A 145 3.17 17.65 -10.72
N GLN A 146 4.36 17.12 -10.95
CA GLN A 146 4.59 15.69 -10.97
C GLN A 146 4.29 15.01 -9.64
N GLN A 147 4.70 15.59 -8.52
CA GLN A 147 4.42 15.05 -7.19
C GLN A 147 2.94 15.20 -6.84
N LYS A 148 2.29 16.28 -7.26
CA LYS A 148 0.85 16.46 -7.12
C LYS A 148 0.07 15.40 -7.91
N ASP A 149 0.44 15.17 -9.17
CA ASP A 149 -0.17 14.12 -10.00
C ASP A 149 0.02 12.73 -9.39
N PHE A 150 1.19 12.47 -8.81
CA PHE A 150 1.44 11.24 -8.05
C PHE A 150 0.43 11.08 -6.90
N TRP A 151 0.18 12.15 -6.14
CA TRP A 151 -0.76 12.07 -5.02
C TRP A 151 -2.21 11.92 -5.48
N ASN A 152 -2.63 12.58 -6.55
CA ASN A 152 -3.96 12.40 -7.12
C ASN A 152 -4.20 10.91 -7.48
N ASP A 153 -3.24 10.29 -8.17
CA ASP A 153 -3.31 8.88 -8.56
C ASP A 153 -3.21 7.92 -7.35
N ALA A 154 -2.32 8.20 -6.40
CA ALA A 154 -2.15 7.37 -5.21
C ALA A 154 -3.36 7.41 -4.26
N VAL A 155 -3.99 8.58 -4.10
CA VAL A 155 -5.21 8.73 -3.29
C VAL A 155 -6.40 8.03 -3.94
N GLU A 156 -6.52 8.09 -5.27
CA GLU A 156 -7.57 7.33 -5.99
C GLU A 156 -7.45 5.82 -5.69
N VAL A 157 -6.23 5.28 -5.66
CA VAL A 157 -5.99 3.85 -5.44
C VAL A 157 -6.10 3.45 -3.97
N TYR A 158 -5.53 4.24 -3.06
CA TYR A 158 -5.34 3.83 -1.66
C TYR A 158 -6.14 4.64 -0.65
N GLY A 159 -6.85 5.70 -1.05
CA GLY A 159 -7.55 6.61 -0.13
C GLY A 159 -8.60 5.93 0.77
N ASN A 160 -9.15 4.81 0.32
CA ASN A 160 -10.12 4.01 1.09
C ASN A 160 -9.46 2.86 1.90
N ASN A 161 -8.14 2.77 1.94
CA ASN A 161 -7.45 1.74 2.73
C ASN A 161 -7.02 2.34 4.09
N PRO A 162 -7.68 1.97 5.19
CA PRO A 162 -7.40 2.54 6.52
C PRO A 162 -5.99 2.23 7.02
N GLY A 163 -5.31 1.28 6.40
CA GLY A 163 -3.93 0.93 6.72
C GLY A 163 -2.87 1.80 6.03
N VAL A 164 -3.28 2.72 5.14
CA VAL A 164 -2.34 3.58 4.41
C VAL A 164 -2.31 4.98 5.01
N ILE A 165 -1.12 5.44 5.35
CA ILE A 165 -0.84 6.80 5.81
C ILE A 165 -0.02 7.49 4.72
N PHE A 166 -0.41 8.68 4.30
CA PHE A 166 0.26 9.42 3.24
C PHE A 166 1.37 10.31 3.79
N GLY A 167 2.61 10.07 3.37
CA GLY A 167 3.77 10.89 3.69
C GLY A 167 4.14 11.81 2.52
N LEU A 168 3.58 13.02 2.52
CA LEU A 168 3.48 13.90 1.35
C LEU A 168 4.81 14.22 0.67
N LEU A 169 5.88 14.43 1.43
CA LEU A 169 7.22 14.70 0.90
C LEU A 169 8.28 14.31 1.94
N ASN A 170 9.38 13.70 1.50
CA ASN A 170 10.41 13.22 2.43
C ASN A 170 11.17 14.37 3.10
N GLU A 171 11.78 15.23 2.34
CA GLU A 171 12.65 16.30 2.86
C GLU A 171 12.39 17.62 2.12
N PRO A 172 11.33 18.37 2.48
CA PRO A 172 11.15 19.71 1.96
C PRO A 172 12.26 20.62 2.46
N HIS A 173 12.98 21.27 1.54
CA HIS A 173 14.04 22.21 1.85
C HIS A 173 14.26 23.23 0.74
N ASP A 174 15.08 24.26 0.97
CA ASP A 174 15.35 25.37 0.05
C ASP A 174 14.09 26.15 -0.39
N ILE A 175 13.06 26.09 0.45
CA ILE A 175 11.83 26.89 0.36
C ILE A 175 11.50 27.43 1.74
N ASP A 176 10.84 28.57 1.83
CA ASP A 176 10.37 29.12 3.09
C ASP A 176 9.07 28.45 3.58
N TRP A 177 8.66 28.77 4.80
CA TRP A 177 7.47 28.21 5.42
C TRP A 177 6.17 28.58 4.70
N GLU A 178 6.10 29.77 4.10
CA GLU A 178 4.95 30.22 3.33
C GLU A 178 4.80 29.39 2.06
N MET A 179 5.90 29.23 1.32
CA MET A 179 5.96 28.40 0.13
C MET A 179 5.67 26.92 0.45
N TRP A 180 6.24 26.40 1.54
CA TRP A 180 5.98 25.03 1.99
C TRP A 180 4.50 24.82 2.32
N ARG A 181 3.85 25.79 2.97
CA ARG A 181 2.47 25.67 3.42
C ARG A 181 1.47 25.91 2.28
N ASN A 182 1.62 27.00 1.55
CA ASN A 182 0.60 27.55 0.65
C ASN A 182 0.96 27.41 -0.83
N GLY A 183 2.21 27.01 -1.13
CA GLY A 183 2.69 26.96 -2.52
C GLY A 183 2.93 28.34 -3.11
N GLY A 184 3.19 28.39 -4.40
CA GLY A 184 3.48 29.63 -5.11
C GLY A 184 4.32 29.42 -6.38
N MET A 185 4.91 30.50 -6.85
CA MET A 185 5.85 30.49 -7.96
C MET A 185 7.27 30.52 -7.40
N LEU A 186 8.04 29.46 -7.59
CA LEU A 186 9.42 29.33 -7.15
C LEU A 186 10.37 29.72 -8.30
N GLU A 187 11.19 30.74 -8.08
CA GLU A 187 12.29 31.07 -8.98
C GLU A 187 13.54 30.30 -8.57
N THR A 188 14.12 29.59 -9.51
CA THR A 188 15.41 28.91 -9.34
C THR A 188 16.37 29.40 -10.43
N THR A 189 17.65 29.39 -10.14
CA THR A 189 18.69 29.75 -11.13
C THR A 189 19.62 28.54 -11.30
N ASP A 190 19.74 28.08 -12.52
CA ASP A 190 20.68 27.03 -12.90
C ASP A 190 21.70 27.54 -13.94
N SER A 191 22.55 26.67 -14.47
CA SER A 191 23.53 27.00 -15.48
C SER A 191 22.93 27.52 -16.82
N TYR A 192 21.63 27.33 -17.01
CA TYR A 192 20.89 27.75 -18.22
C TYR A 192 20.07 29.02 -17.98
N GLY A 193 20.10 29.56 -16.77
CA GLY A 193 19.41 30.81 -16.43
C GLY A 193 18.35 30.66 -15.34
N LYS A 194 17.51 31.69 -15.23
CA LYS A 194 16.38 31.69 -14.28
C LYS A 194 15.25 30.82 -14.83
N LYS A 195 14.71 29.97 -13.96
CA LYS A 195 13.49 29.20 -14.19
C LYS A 195 12.47 29.55 -13.13
N THR A 196 11.22 29.67 -13.54
CA THR A 196 10.09 29.83 -12.62
C THR A 196 9.19 28.62 -12.78
N GLN A 197 8.84 27.99 -11.68
CA GLN A 197 7.92 26.84 -11.68
C GLN A 197 6.88 26.98 -10.58
N ARG A 198 5.68 26.46 -10.83
CA ARG A 198 4.65 26.32 -9.81
C ARG A 198 5.08 25.25 -8.81
N VAL A 199 5.01 25.55 -7.54
CA VAL A 199 5.09 24.59 -6.45
C VAL A 199 3.77 24.59 -5.68
N TYR A 200 3.41 23.43 -5.15
CA TYR A 200 2.17 23.21 -4.41
C TYR A 200 2.48 23.14 -2.91
N GLY A 201 1.72 23.88 -2.12
CA GLY A 201 1.82 23.83 -0.68
C GLY A 201 1.19 22.56 -0.12
N HIS A 202 1.62 22.19 1.09
CA HIS A 202 1.08 21.01 1.79
C HIS A 202 -0.42 21.14 2.11
N GLN A 203 -1.00 22.32 2.01
CA GLN A 203 -2.45 22.53 2.14
C GLN A 203 -3.23 22.36 0.82
N GLU A 204 -2.53 22.24 -0.31
CA GLU A 204 -3.14 22.10 -1.64
C GLU A 204 -3.16 20.62 -2.10
N ILE A 205 -2.48 19.73 -1.39
CA ILE A 205 -2.37 18.30 -1.64
C ILE A 205 -3.28 17.57 -0.64
#